data_2d370799f926c9de106af22aa7c25a23
#
_entry.id   2d370799f926c9de106af22aa7c25a23
#
_cell.length_a   1.000
_cell.length_b   1.000
_cell.length_c   1.000
_cell.angle_alpha   90.00
_cell.angle_beta   90.00
_cell.angle_gamma   90.00
#
_symmetry.space_group_name_H-M   'P 1'
#
loop_
_entity.id
_entity.type
_entity.pdbx_description
1 polymer ?
#
loop_
_entity_poly.entity_id
_entity_poly.type
_entity_poly.pdbx_seq_one_letter_code
_entity_poly.pdbx_strand_id
1 'polypeptide(L)'
;GLEQRPGLVAAARELAAGFGVSGRVRFVEGRLAESQHLHADAYYLYNPFGENLFGPDDFIDQEVELSKERHARDVEATQRLLRRAPSGTLVVTYNGLGGPLPFGYVELACDRETRNELRLWRKREPPAA
;
A
#
# COMPACT_ATOMS: atom_id res chain seq x y z
N GLY A 1 6.20 0.37 -7.84
CA GLY A 1 4.80 0.66 -7.48
C GLY A 1 3.88 -0.46 -7.94
N LEU A 2 2.80 -0.65 -7.24
CA LEU A 2 1.72 -1.59 -7.59
C LEU A 2 0.44 -0.78 -7.82
N GLU A 3 -0.20 -0.97 -8.95
CA GLU A 3 -1.43 -0.27 -9.35
C GLU A 3 -2.33 -1.22 -10.14
N GLN A 4 -3.62 -1.20 -9.88
CA GLN A 4 -4.58 -2.10 -10.52
C GLN A 4 -5.08 -1.59 -11.89
N ARG A 5 -5.01 -0.28 -12.16
CA ARG A 5 -5.49 0.33 -13.39
C ARG A 5 -4.40 0.36 -14.46
N PRO A 6 -4.60 -0.33 -15.60
CA PRO A 6 -3.61 -0.35 -16.69
C PRO A 6 -3.23 1.04 -17.18
N GLY A 7 -4.20 1.94 -17.31
CA GLY A 7 -3.97 3.31 -17.75
C GLY A 7 -3.06 4.10 -16.82
N LEU A 8 -3.21 3.94 -15.49
CA LEU A 8 -2.34 4.59 -14.52
C LEU A 8 -0.92 3.96 -14.51
N VAL A 9 -0.82 2.66 -14.71
CA VAL A 9 0.48 1.99 -14.88
C VAL A 9 1.21 2.51 -16.11
N ALA A 10 0.51 2.67 -17.25
CA ALA A 10 1.09 3.23 -18.47
C ALA A 10 1.58 4.66 -18.26
N ALA A 11 0.74 5.53 -17.67
CA ALA A 11 1.12 6.90 -17.36
C ALA A 11 2.34 6.98 -16.42
N ALA A 12 2.40 6.12 -15.40
CA ALA A 12 3.53 6.06 -14.49
C ALA A 12 4.84 5.67 -15.21
N ARG A 13 4.77 4.74 -16.16
CA ARG A 13 5.93 4.35 -16.98
C ARG A 13 6.39 5.47 -17.91
N GLU A 14 5.46 6.19 -18.52
CA GLU A 14 5.78 7.36 -19.38
C GLU A 14 6.45 8.46 -18.56
N LEU A 15 5.94 8.77 -17.37
CA LEU A 15 6.56 9.73 -16.47
C LEU A 15 7.97 9.31 -16.05
N ALA A 16 8.17 8.04 -15.72
CA ALA A 16 9.49 7.51 -15.37
C ALA A 16 10.48 7.64 -16.52
N ALA A 17 10.03 7.42 -17.76
CA ALA A 17 10.85 7.64 -18.95
C ALA A 17 11.20 9.13 -19.14
N GLY A 18 10.20 10.01 -19.01
CA GLY A 18 10.39 11.45 -19.11
C GLY A 18 11.39 12.02 -18.10
N PHE A 19 11.40 11.48 -16.88
CA PHE A 19 12.35 11.84 -15.83
C PHE A 19 13.69 11.08 -15.89
N GLY A 20 13.87 10.17 -16.84
CA GLY A 20 15.10 9.38 -16.96
C GLY A 20 15.33 8.40 -15.81
N VAL A 21 14.28 7.92 -15.13
CA VAL A 21 14.39 7.05 -13.96
C VAL A 21 13.88 5.62 -14.19
N SER A 22 13.54 5.26 -15.41
CA SER A 22 12.97 3.95 -15.77
C SER A 22 13.83 2.75 -15.30
N GLY A 23 15.15 2.91 -15.24
CA GLY A 23 16.05 1.87 -14.74
C GLY A 23 16.06 1.70 -13.22
N ARG A 24 15.46 2.63 -12.48
CA ARG A 24 15.43 2.65 -11.00
C ARG A 24 14.04 2.39 -10.42
N VAL A 25 13.00 2.41 -11.25
CA VAL A 25 11.62 2.21 -10.83
C VAL A 25 10.98 1.07 -11.61
N ARG A 26 10.07 0.36 -10.95
CA ARG A 26 9.27 -0.71 -11.56
C ARG A 26 7.82 -0.52 -11.20
N PHE A 27 6.94 -0.60 -12.19
CA PHE A 27 5.49 -0.57 -12.00
C PHE A 27 4.91 -1.93 -12.37
N VAL A 28 4.13 -2.51 -11.46
CA VAL A 28 3.44 -3.79 -11.61
C VAL A 28 1.95 -3.50 -11.68
N GLU A 29 1.34 -3.97 -12.76
CA GLU A 29 -0.12 -3.98 -12.87
C GLU A 29 -0.68 -5.15 -12.08
N GLY A 30 -1.65 -4.89 -11.23
CA GLY A 30 -2.30 -5.92 -10.44
C GLY A 30 -2.77 -5.43 -9.07
N ARG A 31 -3.31 -6.38 -8.31
CA ARG A 31 -3.81 -6.14 -6.96
C ARG A 31 -2.86 -6.72 -5.91
N LEU A 32 -2.84 -6.11 -4.73
CA LEU A 32 -2.00 -6.60 -3.65
C LEU A 32 -2.36 -8.03 -3.22
N ALA A 33 -3.64 -8.39 -3.29
CA ALA A 33 -4.09 -9.75 -3.00
C ALA A 33 -3.44 -10.81 -3.91
N GLU A 34 -3.14 -10.46 -5.15
CA GLU A 34 -2.51 -11.31 -6.16
C GLU A 34 -0.97 -11.20 -6.15
N SER A 35 -0.45 -10.19 -5.45
CA SER A 35 0.96 -9.81 -5.46
C SER A 35 1.69 -10.16 -4.14
N GLN A 36 1.23 -11.20 -3.45
CA GLN A 36 1.77 -11.62 -2.15
C GLN A 36 3.24 -12.12 -2.21
N HIS A 37 3.78 -12.33 -3.40
CA HIS A 37 5.18 -12.69 -3.63
C HIS A 37 6.13 -11.50 -3.64
N LEU A 38 5.59 -10.26 -3.65
CA LEU A 38 6.42 -9.06 -3.64
C LEU A 38 7.07 -8.87 -2.26
N HIS A 39 8.38 -8.69 -2.26
CA HIS A 39 9.17 -8.41 -1.08
C HIS A 39 9.83 -7.03 -1.22
N ALA A 40 9.90 -6.30 -0.10
CA ALA A 40 10.56 -5.01 -0.03
C ALA A 40 11.09 -4.78 1.39
N ASP A 41 12.13 -3.95 1.50
CA ASP A 41 12.66 -3.50 2.79
C ASP A 41 11.74 -2.45 3.43
N ALA A 42 10.97 -1.73 2.59
CA ALA A 42 9.98 -0.75 3.02
C ALA A 42 8.74 -0.77 2.11
N TYR A 43 7.57 -0.54 2.71
CA TYR A 43 6.29 -0.39 2.03
C TYR A 43 5.74 1.02 2.27
N TYR A 44 5.30 1.69 1.20
CA TYR A 44 4.54 2.92 1.29
C TYR A 44 3.08 2.65 0.91
N LEU A 45 2.17 2.91 1.84
CA LEU A 45 0.73 2.67 1.72
C LEU A 45 0.00 4.02 1.75
N TYR A 46 -0.34 4.52 0.58
CA TYR A 46 -1.05 5.80 0.41
C TYR A 46 -2.55 5.56 0.37
N ASN A 47 -3.19 5.43 1.54
CA ASN A 47 -4.63 5.15 1.66
C ASN A 47 -5.12 4.13 0.59
N PRO A 48 -4.50 2.95 0.51
CA PRO A 48 -4.49 2.14 -0.71
C PRO A 48 -5.86 1.59 -1.10
N PHE A 49 -6.82 1.57 -0.18
CA PHE A 49 -8.13 0.94 -0.39
C PHE A 49 -9.31 1.88 -0.10
N GLY A 50 -9.03 3.15 0.17
CA GLY A 50 -10.06 4.14 0.53
C GLY A 50 -11.14 4.31 -0.55
N GLU A 51 -10.77 4.17 -1.81
CA GLU A 51 -11.70 4.29 -2.94
C GLU A 51 -12.84 3.26 -2.88
N ASN A 52 -12.62 2.08 -2.30
CA ASN A 52 -13.67 1.08 -2.10
C ASN A 52 -14.82 1.55 -1.19
N LEU A 53 -14.60 2.61 -0.43
CA LEU A 53 -15.57 3.17 0.53
C LEU A 53 -16.25 4.43 -0.01
N PHE A 54 -15.89 4.89 -1.20
CA PHE A 54 -16.50 6.04 -1.86
C PHE A 54 -17.90 5.69 -2.39
N GLY A 55 -18.72 6.72 -2.58
CA GLY A 55 -19.96 6.60 -3.35
C GLY A 55 -19.69 6.48 -4.85
N PRO A 56 -20.63 5.94 -5.64
CA PRO A 56 -20.46 5.77 -7.09
C PRO A 56 -20.10 7.06 -7.83
N ASP A 57 -20.54 8.21 -7.34
CA ASP A 57 -20.27 9.52 -7.94
C ASP A 57 -18.81 9.98 -7.76
N ASP A 58 -18.08 9.36 -6.84
CA ASP A 58 -16.69 9.69 -6.53
C ASP A 58 -15.70 8.70 -7.17
N PHE A 59 -16.15 7.74 -7.96
CA PHE A 59 -15.28 6.78 -8.65
C PHE A 59 -14.55 7.46 -9.80
N ILE A 60 -13.25 7.16 -9.93
CA ILE A 60 -12.42 7.64 -11.04
C ILE A 60 -12.94 7.08 -12.37
N ASP A 61 -13.34 5.82 -12.38
CA ASP A 61 -13.85 5.07 -13.52
C ASP A 61 -14.66 3.86 -13.02
N GLN A 62 -15.09 3.01 -13.96
CA GLN A 62 -15.79 1.75 -13.70
C GLN A 62 -14.97 0.53 -14.13
N GLU A 63 -13.68 0.69 -14.37
CA GLU A 63 -12.80 -0.39 -14.84
C GLU A 63 -12.47 -1.40 -13.75
N VAL A 64 -12.58 -1.00 -12.48
CA VAL A 64 -12.26 -1.85 -11.33
C VAL A 64 -13.48 -2.02 -10.43
N GLU A 65 -13.61 -3.22 -9.88
CA GLU A 65 -14.60 -3.49 -8.84
C GLU A 65 -14.24 -2.71 -7.56
N LEU A 66 -15.19 -1.95 -7.05
CA LEU A 66 -15.08 -1.24 -5.77
C LEU A 66 -16.25 -1.66 -4.88
N SER A 67 -15.94 -2.17 -3.68
CA SER A 67 -16.93 -2.61 -2.71
C SER A 67 -16.37 -2.69 -1.30
N LYS A 68 -17.25 -2.72 -0.29
CA LYS A 68 -16.84 -2.92 1.11
C LYS A 68 -16.22 -4.30 1.33
N GLU A 69 -16.73 -5.31 0.66
CA GLU A 69 -16.21 -6.67 0.69
C GLU A 69 -14.81 -6.73 0.11
N ARG A 70 -14.58 -5.99 -0.97
CA ARG A 70 -13.26 -5.85 -1.55
C ARG A 70 -12.30 -5.12 -0.64
N HIS A 71 -12.73 -4.02 -0.02
CA HIS A 71 -11.93 -3.30 0.97
C HIS A 71 -11.43 -4.26 2.06
N ALA A 72 -12.32 -5.07 2.64
CA ALA A 72 -11.97 -6.02 3.69
C ALA A 72 -10.94 -7.06 3.21
N ARG A 73 -11.11 -7.61 2.00
CA ARG A 73 -10.17 -8.58 1.40
C ARG A 73 -8.79 -7.97 1.16
N ASP A 74 -8.74 -6.73 0.67
CA ASP A 74 -7.48 -6.05 0.37
C ASP A 74 -6.73 -5.65 1.66
N VAL A 75 -7.44 -5.21 2.69
CA VAL A 75 -6.88 -4.97 4.02
C VAL A 75 -6.29 -6.26 4.60
N GLU A 76 -7.03 -7.36 4.54
CA GLU A 76 -6.54 -8.66 5.04
C GLU A 76 -5.32 -9.16 4.25
N ALA A 77 -5.32 -8.99 2.92
CA ALA A 77 -4.19 -9.35 2.07
C ALA A 77 -2.94 -8.54 2.44
N THR A 78 -3.09 -7.23 2.71
CA THR A 78 -2.00 -6.38 3.19
C THR A 78 -1.47 -6.85 4.54
N GLN A 79 -2.37 -7.15 5.46
CA GLN A 79 -1.96 -7.67 6.77
C GLN A 79 -1.23 -9.02 6.66
N ARG A 80 -1.63 -9.90 5.74
CA ARG A 80 -0.90 -11.16 5.48
C ARG A 80 0.50 -10.91 4.93
N LEU A 81 0.63 -10.00 3.97
CA LEU A 81 1.94 -9.59 3.42
C LEU A 81 2.86 -9.07 4.53
N LEU A 82 2.37 -8.15 5.35
CA LEU A 82 3.14 -7.54 6.43
C LEU A 82 3.49 -8.54 7.55
N ARG A 83 2.61 -9.51 7.84
CA ARG A 83 2.94 -10.60 8.79
C ARG A 83 4.15 -11.42 8.34
N ARG A 84 4.31 -11.64 7.04
CA ARG A 84 5.41 -12.43 6.46
C ARG A 84 6.69 -11.63 6.25
N ALA A 85 6.60 -10.30 6.22
CA ALA A 85 7.75 -9.44 6.03
C ALA A 85 8.81 -9.71 7.12
N PRO A 86 10.11 -9.64 6.81
CA PRO A 86 11.16 -9.86 7.80
C PRO A 86 11.19 -8.78 8.88
N SER A 87 11.82 -9.07 10.01
CA SER A 87 12.11 -8.07 11.03
C SER A 87 12.95 -6.94 10.45
N GLY A 88 12.73 -5.73 10.94
CA GLY A 88 13.35 -4.52 10.40
C GLY A 88 12.58 -3.86 9.26
N THR A 89 11.64 -4.55 8.61
CA THR A 89 10.82 -3.99 7.53
C THR A 89 10.13 -2.70 8.01
N LEU A 90 10.26 -1.66 7.20
CA LEU A 90 9.60 -0.38 7.43
C LEU A 90 8.26 -0.31 6.71
N VAL A 91 7.30 0.38 7.31
CA VAL A 91 6.02 0.70 6.67
C VAL A 91 5.73 2.17 6.90
N VAL A 92 5.45 2.89 5.82
CA VAL A 92 4.93 4.24 5.87
C VAL A 92 3.46 4.19 5.47
N THR A 93 2.58 4.70 6.32
CA THR A 93 1.16 4.81 6.02
C THR A 93 0.74 6.27 5.92
N TYR A 94 0.03 6.60 4.85
CA TYR A 94 -0.70 7.86 4.72
C TYR A 94 -2.19 7.58 4.84
N ASN A 95 -2.81 8.08 5.93
CA ASN A 95 -4.19 7.75 6.33
C ASN A 95 -4.45 6.25 6.55
N GLY A 96 -3.42 5.52 7.02
CA GLY A 96 -3.54 4.12 7.39
C GLY A 96 -3.59 3.16 6.20
N LEU A 97 -4.02 1.93 6.47
CA LEU A 97 -4.25 0.87 5.47
C LEU A 97 -5.70 0.35 5.48
N GLY A 98 -6.59 1.03 6.21
CA GLY A 98 -7.99 0.63 6.36
C GLY A 98 -8.24 -0.35 7.52
N GLY A 99 -7.21 -0.69 8.28
CA GLY A 99 -7.26 -1.56 9.45
C GLY A 99 -5.96 -1.47 10.26
N PRO A 100 -5.86 -2.19 11.39
CA PRO A 100 -4.66 -2.17 12.21
C PRO A 100 -3.49 -2.85 11.47
N LEU A 101 -2.25 -2.38 11.76
CA LEU A 101 -1.07 -3.14 11.40
C LEU A 101 -1.04 -4.47 12.18
N PRO A 102 -0.44 -5.52 11.61
CA PRO A 102 -0.25 -6.78 12.32
C PRO A 102 0.59 -6.60 13.59
N PHE A 103 0.41 -7.54 14.51
CA PHE A 103 1.27 -7.60 15.70
C PHE A 103 2.76 -7.61 15.34
N GLY A 104 3.56 -6.94 16.14
CA GLY A 104 5.02 -6.84 15.94
C GLY A 104 5.46 -5.55 15.24
N TYR A 105 4.57 -4.72 14.72
CA TYR A 105 4.91 -3.39 14.24
C TYR A 105 4.84 -2.36 15.35
N VAL A 106 5.82 -1.46 15.40
CA VAL A 106 5.86 -0.34 16.34
C VAL A 106 5.95 0.95 15.57
N GLU A 107 5.18 1.93 16.02
CA GLU A 107 5.26 3.29 15.53
C GLU A 107 6.57 3.93 15.93
N LEU A 108 7.31 4.48 14.97
CA LEU A 108 8.54 5.22 15.17
C LEU A 108 8.30 6.73 15.12
N ALA A 109 7.40 7.18 14.29
CA ALA A 109 7.05 8.58 14.09
C ALA A 109 5.63 8.74 13.58
N CYS A 110 5.01 9.87 13.94
CA CYS A 110 3.70 10.25 13.44
C CYS A 110 3.71 11.76 13.18
N ASP A 111 3.32 12.15 11.96
CA ASP A 111 3.08 13.54 11.59
C ASP A 111 1.56 13.75 11.47
N ARG A 112 1.05 14.74 12.19
CA ARG A 112 -0.37 15.14 12.25
C ARG A 112 -0.58 16.63 11.96
N GLU A 113 0.40 17.29 11.37
CA GLU A 113 0.32 18.74 11.10
C GLU A 113 -0.80 19.11 10.13
N THR A 114 -1.24 18.15 9.35
CA THR A 114 -2.38 18.28 8.43
C THR A 114 -3.59 17.47 8.92
N ARG A 115 -4.71 17.55 8.19
CA ARG A 115 -5.88 16.66 8.42
C ARG A 115 -5.56 15.20 8.10
N ASN A 116 -4.43 14.94 7.46
CA ASN A 116 -3.97 13.63 7.06
C ASN A 116 -2.91 13.15 8.04
N GLU A 117 -2.82 11.87 8.24
CA GLU A 117 -1.95 11.21 9.19
C GLU A 117 -0.86 10.43 8.45
N LEU A 118 0.38 10.88 8.57
CA LEU A 118 1.55 10.16 8.04
C LEU A 118 2.25 9.47 9.21
N ARG A 119 2.40 8.15 9.14
CA ARG A 119 3.03 7.35 10.18
C ARG A 119 4.14 6.47 9.62
N LEU A 120 5.21 6.34 10.40
CA LEU A 120 6.32 5.41 10.15
C LEU A 120 6.30 4.30 11.19
N TRP A 121 6.35 3.06 10.70
CA TRP A 121 6.35 1.85 11.50
C TRP A 121 7.57 0.99 11.19
N ARG A 122 8.01 0.18 12.15
CA ARG A 122 9.05 -0.83 11.95
C ARG A 122 8.63 -2.16 12.55
N LYS A 123 8.87 -3.23 11.84
CA LYS A 123 8.67 -4.58 12.37
C LYS A 123 9.78 -4.94 13.36
N ARG A 124 9.39 -5.29 14.58
CA ARG A 124 10.32 -5.76 15.63
C ARG A 124 10.78 -7.19 15.34
N GLU A 125 11.91 -7.54 15.92
CA GLU A 125 12.29 -8.93 16.07
C GLU A 125 11.30 -9.64 17.01
N PRO A 126 11.01 -10.93 16.75
CA PRO A 126 10.26 -11.71 17.73
C PRO A 126 11.08 -11.75 19.03
N PRO A 127 10.41 -11.77 20.20
CA PRO A 127 11.13 -11.93 21.47
C PRO A 127 11.98 -13.21 21.40
N ALA A 128 13.19 -13.13 21.92
CA ALA A 128 14.04 -14.31 22.06
C ALA A 128 13.30 -15.38 22.86
N ALA A 129 13.37 -16.60 22.36
CA ALA A 129 12.73 -17.75 22.99
C ALA A 129 13.34 -18.05 24.36
#